data_d7735d9dceea8c3b9060844a35fa986a
#
_entry.id   d7735d9dceea8c3b9060844a35fa986a
#
_cell.length_a   1.000
_cell.length_b   1.000
_cell.length_c   1.000
_cell.angle_alpha   90.00
_cell.angle_beta   90.00
_cell.angle_gamma   90.00
#
_symmetry.space_group_name_H-M   'P 1'
#
loop_
_entity.id
_entity.type
_entity.pdbx_description
1 polymer ?
#
loop_
_entity_poly.entity_id
_entity_poly.type
_entity_poly.pdbx_seq_one_letter_code
_entity_poly.pdbx_strand_id
1 'polypeptide(L)'
;MTRMIRIFDTTLRDGEQSPGASMNVEEKIMVAKQLARLGVDIIEAGFAYSSPGDFAAVQRIAQEVEGPTICSLARARPEDIDRAWEALKGAPNVRIHTFLSTSDIHLKHQFRMTRGEAKKRAVEMVQRARGYVDDVEFSPMDASRSDPAYLYEVIEAVIAAGAGTINIPDTVGYAVPQEFGRLIRGIREQVPNSAKRSEEHTSELQSQR
;
A
#
# COMPACT_ATOMS: atom_id res chain seq x y z
N MET A 1 25.47 -4.22 -10.68
CA MET A 1 24.56 -3.09 -10.46
C MET A 1 24.27 -2.99 -8.97
N THR A 2 24.44 -1.84 -8.37
CA THR A 2 24.15 -1.62 -6.95
C THR A 2 22.62 -1.66 -6.78
N ARG A 3 22.12 -2.56 -5.94
CA ARG A 3 20.68 -2.66 -5.65
C ARG A 3 20.30 -1.44 -4.79
N MET A 4 19.38 -0.61 -5.25
CA MET A 4 18.84 0.51 -4.49
C MET A 4 17.74 -0.01 -3.56
N ILE A 5 17.82 0.35 -2.29
CA ILE A 5 16.77 0.10 -1.29
C ILE A 5 16.06 1.43 -1.06
N ARG A 6 14.73 1.41 -1.06
CA ARG A 6 13.90 2.57 -0.73
C ARG A 6 13.22 2.35 0.61
N ILE A 7 13.14 3.40 1.40
CA ILE A 7 12.46 3.38 2.70
C ILE A 7 11.06 3.95 2.52
N PHE A 8 10.07 3.12 2.80
CA PHE A 8 8.65 3.48 2.85
C PHE A 8 8.20 3.59 4.30
N ASP A 9 7.91 4.80 4.76
CA ASP A 9 7.50 5.06 6.14
C ASP A 9 5.97 5.11 6.24
N THR A 10 5.41 4.33 7.16
CA THR A 10 3.96 4.22 7.40
C THR A 10 3.52 4.74 8.77
N THR A 11 4.38 5.50 9.46
CA THR A 11 4.10 6.06 10.79
C THR A 11 2.76 6.82 10.82
N LEU A 12 2.49 7.62 9.80
CA LEU A 12 1.31 8.48 9.71
C LEU A 12 0.03 7.76 9.25
N ARG A 13 0.12 6.49 8.89
CA ARG A 13 -1.03 5.68 8.51
C ARG A 13 -1.16 4.45 9.40
N ASP A 14 -0.25 3.48 9.30
CA ASP A 14 -0.31 2.24 10.08
C ASP A 14 0.07 2.48 11.53
N GLY A 15 1.12 3.25 11.77
CA GLY A 15 1.55 3.62 13.12
C GLY A 15 0.46 4.32 13.92
N GLU A 16 -0.33 5.18 13.28
CA GLU A 16 -1.44 5.89 13.93
C GLU A 16 -2.61 4.98 14.34
N GLN A 17 -2.71 3.78 13.77
CA GLN A 17 -3.74 2.80 14.15
C GLN A 17 -3.47 2.18 15.52
N SER A 18 -2.29 2.37 16.08
CA SER A 18 -1.96 1.90 17.43
C SER A 18 -2.77 2.68 18.48
N PRO A 19 -3.28 2.02 19.54
CA PRO A 19 -4.01 2.69 20.60
C PRO A 19 -3.19 3.82 21.25
N GLY A 20 -3.75 5.03 21.27
CA GLY A 20 -3.09 6.20 21.86
C GLY A 20 -2.11 6.93 20.95
N ALA A 21 -1.93 6.49 19.70
CA ALA A 21 -1.02 7.11 18.73
C ALA A 21 -1.74 8.10 17.76
N SER A 22 -3.01 8.41 18.00
CA SER A 22 -3.75 9.36 17.15
C SER A 22 -3.15 10.75 17.21
N MET A 23 -2.98 11.36 16.06
CA MET A 23 -2.39 12.68 15.88
C MET A 23 -3.38 13.66 15.26
N ASN A 24 -3.31 14.94 15.66
CA ASN A 24 -4.01 15.98 14.93
C ASN A 24 -3.23 16.37 13.65
N VAL A 25 -3.85 17.21 12.81
CA VAL A 25 -3.27 17.58 11.50
C VAL A 25 -1.90 18.25 11.64
N GLU A 26 -1.72 19.12 12.62
CA GLU A 26 -0.45 19.84 12.83
C GLU A 26 0.67 18.87 13.28
N GLU A 27 0.35 17.94 14.17
CA GLU A 27 1.27 16.88 14.60
C GLU A 27 1.69 16.00 13.43
N LYS A 28 0.75 15.57 12.57
CA LYS A 28 1.05 14.82 11.36
C LYS A 28 2.03 15.56 10.44
N ILE A 29 1.83 16.85 10.24
CA ILE A 29 2.72 17.67 9.40
C ILE A 29 4.11 17.77 10.03
N MET A 30 4.20 17.97 11.35
CA MET A 30 5.50 18.01 12.04
C MET A 30 6.26 16.69 11.88
N VAL A 31 5.58 15.55 12.05
CA VAL A 31 6.17 14.23 11.86
C VAL A 31 6.60 14.04 10.41
N ALA A 32 5.74 14.38 9.43
CA ALA A 32 6.07 14.25 8.00
C ALA A 32 7.32 15.07 7.62
N LYS A 33 7.43 16.31 8.11
CA LYS A 33 8.62 17.15 7.92
C LYS A 33 9.88 16.53 8.55
N GLN A 34 9.73 15.86 9.69
CA GLN A 34 10.85 15.19 10.34
C GLN A 34 11.28 13.92 9.59
N LEU A 35 10.33 13.15 9.06
CA LEU A 35 10.60 11.99 8.20
C LEU A 35 11.32 12.41 6.91
N ALA A 36 10.89 13.51 6.29
CA ALA A 36 11.59 14.08 5.13
C ALA A 36 13.03 14.47 5.46
N ARG A 37 13.29 15.09 6.64
CA ARG A 37 14.65 15.39 7.11
C ARG A 37 15.48 14.13 7.39
N LEU A 38 14.85 13.05 7.84
CA LEU A 38 15.49 11.74 8.03
C LEU A 38 15.93 11.13 6.70
N GLY A 39 15.33 11.57 5.58
CA GLY A 39 15.67 11.10 4.24
C GLY A 39 14.93 9.82 3.83
N VAL A 40 13.73 9.58 4.34
CA VAL A 40 12.88 8.49 3.83
C VAL A 40 12.47 8.79 2.39
N ASP A 41 12.32 7.75 1.56
CA ASP A 41 12.00 7.91 0.14
C ASP A 41 10.51 8.15 -0.09
N ILE A 42 9.66 7.51 0.73
CA ILE A 42 8.20 7.58 0.60
C ILE A 42 7.58 7.73 1.99
N ILE A 43 6.56 8.60 2.11
CA ILE A 43 5.75 8.76 3.33
C ILE A 43 4.31 8.40 3.01
N GLU A 44 3.76 7.37 3.65
CA GLU A 44 2.33 7.10 3.62
C GLU A 44 1.63 8.03 4.61
N ALA A 45 1.10 9.13 4.08
CA ALA A 45 0.61 10.27 4.84
C ALA A 45 -0.74 10.03 5.53
N GLY A 46 -1.45 8.97 5.15
CA GLY A 46 -2.73 8.62 5.74
C GLY A 46 -3.69 7.93 4.76
N PHE A 47 -4.96 7.88 5.17
CA PHE A 47 -6.07 7.34 4.39
C PHE A 47 -7.10 8.45 4.13
N ALA A 48 -6.96 9.17 3.02
CA ALA A 48 -7.72 10.37 2.71
C ALA A 48 -9.25 10.20 2.67
N TYR A 49 -9.74 8.97 2.49
CA TYR A 49 -11.18 8.67 2.49
C TYR A 49 -11.77 8.47 3.88
N SER A 50 -10.95 8.18 4.90
CA SER A 50 -11.43 7.78 6.24
C SER A 50 -12.20 8.89 6.95
N SER A 51 -11.75 10.14 6.84
CA SER A 51 -12.39 11.31 7.44
C SER A 51 -12.00 12.60 6.74
N PRO A 52 -12.77 13.71 6.96
CA PRO A 52 -12.35 15.04 6.50
C PRO A 52 -11.01 15.49 7.11
N GLY A 53 -10.71 15.09 8.35
CA GLY A 53 -9.43 15.39 9.00
C GLY A 53 -8.25 14.68 8.33
N ASP A 54 -8.40 13.39 8.02
CA ASP A 54 -7.37 12.63 7.29
C ASP A 54 -7.16 13.17 5.89
N PHE A 55 -8.22 13.54 5.20
CA PHE A 55 -8.10 14.21 3.91
C PHE A 55 -7.28 15.50 4.01
N ALA A 56 -7.62 16.36 4.97
CA ALA A 56 -6.91 17.62 5.18
C ALA A 56 -5.43 17.39 5.54
N ALA A 57 -5.13 16.39 6.37
CA ALA A 57 -3.78 16.04 6.73
C ALA A 57 -2.96 15.59 5.51
N VAL A 58 -3.48 14.62 4.72
CA VAL A 58 -2.81 14.15 3.50
C VAL A 58 -2.60 15.28 2.52
N GLN A 59 -3.61 16.14 2.30
CA GLN A 59 -3.53 17.27 1.39
C GLN A 59 -2.46 18.29 1.83
N ARG A 60 -2.43 18.66 3.11
CA ARG A 60 -1.43 19.59 3.62
C ARG A 60 -0.02 19.02 3.59
N ILE A 61 0.15 17.73 3.91
CA ILE A 61 1.45 17.06 3.78
C ILE A 61 1.91 17.10 2.32
N ALA A 62 1.02 16.80 1.37
CA ALA A 62 1.31 16.87 -0.06
C ALA A 62 1.74 18.26 -0.55
N GLN A 63 1.25 19.32 0.09
CA GLN A 63 1.57 20.72 -0.25
C GLN A 63 2.79 21.28 0.48
N GLU A 64 3.07 20.79 1.70
CA GLU A 64 4.05 21.41 2.60
C GLU A 64 5.35 20.60 2.76
N VAL A 65 5.37 19.32 2.36
CA VAL A 65 6.54 18.44 2.53
C VAL A 65 7.21 18.18 1.19
N GLU A 66 8.47 18.59 1.10
CA GLU A 66 9.30 18.42 -0.08
C GLU A 66 10.33 17.29 0.11
N GLY A 67 10.67 16.63 -0.98
CA GLY A 67 11.69 15.59 -1.05
C GLY A 67 11.09 14.19 -1.26
N PRO A 68 10.44 13.56 -0.27
CA PRO A 68 9.89 12.21 -0.43
C PRO A 68 8.67 12.19 -1.37
N THR A 69 8.37 11.00 -1.89
CA THR A 69 7.09 10.72 -2.53
C THR A 69 6.00 10.68 -1.45
N ILE A 70 4.90 11.43 -1.65
CA ILE A 70 3.76 11.39 -0.73
C ILE A 70 2.76 10.36 -1.21
N CYS A 71 2.41 9.43 -0.32
CA CYS A 71 1.52 8.32 -0.59
C CYS A 71 0.21 8.45 0.20
N SER A 72 -0.91 8.05 -0.39
CA SER A 72 -2.17 7.87 0.33
C SER A 72 -2.70 6.47 0.11
N LEU A 73 -3.14 5.84 1.22
CA LEU A 73 -3.84 4.56 1.17
C LEU A 73 -5.24 4.74 0.57
N ALA A 74 -5.70 3.75 -0.18
CA ALA A 74 -7.05 3.67 -0.75
C ALA A 74 -7.50 2.21 -0.82
N ARG A 75 -8.71 1.90 -0.32
CA ARG A 75 -9.31 0.59 -0.59
C ARG A 75 -9.54 0.45 -2.11
N ALA A 76 -9.65 -0.78 -2.57
CA ALA A 76 -9.99 -1.07 -3.98
C ALA A 76 -11.46 -0.69 -4.28
N ARG A 77 -11.74 0.62 -4.22
CA ARG A 77 -13.02 1.27 -4.55
C ARG A 77 -12.76 2.56 -5.32
N PRO A 78 -13.59 2.87 -6.33
CA PRO A 78 -13.41 4.09 -7.12
C PRO A 78 -13.35 5.37 -6.27
N GLU A 79 -14.24 5.49 -5.30
CA GLU A 79 -14.37 6.69 -4.47
C GLU A 79 -13.15 6.92 -3.58
N ASP A 80 -12.54 5.83 -3.07
CA ASP A 80 -11.33 5.91 -2.25
C ASP A 80 -10.13 6.38 -3.08
N ILE A 81 -9.98 5.84 -4.29
CA ILE A 81 -8.89 6.19 -5.21
C ILE A 81 -9.02 7.64 -5.69
N ASP A 82 -10.24 8.06 -6.05
CA ASP A 82 -10.50 9.44 -6.45
C ASP A 82 -10.19 10.41 -5.30
N ARG A 83 -10.58 10.04 -4.08
CA ARG A 83 -10.33 10.87 -2.90
C ARG A 83 -8.84 10.93 -2.55
N ALA A 84 -8.10 9.84 -2.72
CA ALA A 84 -6.65 9.83 -2.56
C ALA A 84 -5.97 10.77 -3.57
N TRP A 85 -6.36 10.70 -4.85
CA TRP A 85 -5.86 11.62 -5.86
C TRP A 85 -6.17 13.08 -5.54
N GLU A 86 -7.41 13.39 -5.14
CA GLU A 86 -7.81 14.75 -4.77
C GLU A 86 -6.93 15.36 -3.66
N ALA A 87 -6.52 14.54 -2.69
CA ALA A 87 -5.64 14.98 -1.61
C ALA A 87 -4.17 15.13 -2.07
N LEU A 88 -3.71 14.28 -2.99
CA LEU A 88 -2.31 14.20 -3.40
C LEU A 88 -1.92 15.16 -4.52
N LYS A 89 -2.86 15.62 -5.36
CA LYS A 89 -2.59 16.35 -6.62
C LYS A 89 -1.78 17.63 -6.49
N GLY A 90 -1.47 18.07 -5.27
CA GLY A 90 -0.63 19.25 -5.00
C GLY A 90 0.86 18.94 -4.85
N ALA A 91 1.26 17.67 -4.71
CA ALA A 91 2.65 17.29 -4.54
C ALA A 91 3.33 16.97 -5.89
N PRO A 92 4.64 17.21 -6.00
CA PRO A 92 5.40 16.90 -7.23
C PRO A 92 5.60 15.39 -7.45
N ASN A 93 5.74 14.61 -6.38
CA ASN A 93 5.93 13.17 -6.41
C ASN A 93 4.85 12.50 -5.57
N VAL A 94 4.01 11.71 -6.19
CA VAL A 94 2.84 11.11 -5.54
C VAL A 94 2.73 9.63 -5.85
N ARG A 95 2.21 8.87 -4.87
CA ARG A 95 1.87 7.46 -5.02
C ARG A 95 0.44 7.23 -4.52
N ILE A 96 -0.33 6.43 -5.24
CA ILE A 96 -1.58 5.86 -4.73
C ILE A 96 -1.30 4.41 -4.36
N HIS A 97 -1.51 4.08 -3.08
CA HIS A 97 -1.42 2.73 -2.56
C HIS A 97 -2.83 2.15 -2.43
N THR A 98 -3.15 1.17 -3.25
CA THR A 98 -4.45 0.47 -3.17
C THR A 98 -4.28 -0.96 -2.74
N PHE A 99 -5.28 -1.51 -2.04
CA PHE A 99 -5.22 -2.86 -1.52
C PHE A 99 -6.56 -3.60 -1.62
N LEU A 100 -6.48 -4.92 -1.74
CA LEU A 100 -7.61 -5.83 -1.62
C LEU A 100 -7.09 -7.17 -1.09
N SER A 101 -7.87 -7.82 -0.22
CA SER A 101 -7.45 -9.11 0.32
C SER A 101 -7.47 -10.21 -0.72
N THR A 102 -6.50 -11.13 -0.58
CA THR A 102 -6.38 -12.34 -1.40
C THR A 102 -6.64 -13.62 -0.61
N SER A 103 -6.79 -13.55 0.74
CA SER A 103 -7.10 -14.73 1.53
C SER A 103 -8.57 -15.14 1.44
N ASP A 104 -8.83 -16.42 1.32
CA ASP A 104 -10.20 -16.96 1.21
C ASP A 104 -11.07 -16.60 2.39
N ILE A 105 -10.49 -16.51 3.60
CA ILE A 105 -11.22 -16.13 4.81
C ILE A 105 -11.78 -14.71 4.71
N HIS A 106 -10.97 -13.76 4.23
CA HIS A 106 -11.43 -12.37 4.03
C HIS A 106 -12.39 -12.27 2.84
N LEU A 107 -12.08 -12.93 1.72
CA LEU A 107 -12.96 -12.93 0.55
C LEU A 107 -14.36 -13.43 0.91
N LYS A 108 -14.46 -14.52 1.67
CA LYS A 108 -15.72 -15.11 2.07
C LYS A 108 -16.48 -14.30 3.12
N HIS A 109 -15.79 -13.89 4.19
CA HIS A 109 -16.47 -13.35 5.38
C HIS A 109 -16.52 -11.82 5.43
N GLN A 110 -15.52 -11.13 4.89
CA GLN A 110 -15.44 -9.67 4.90
C GLN A 110 -15.95 -9.05 3.60
N PHE A 111 -15.48 -9.56 2.45
CA PHE A 111 -15.78 -8.96 1.15
C PHE A 111 -16.98 -9.61 0.45
N ARG A 112 -17.32 -10.85 0.78
CA ARG A 112 -18.37 -11.65 0.12
C ARG A 112 -18.18 -11.70 -1.40
N MET A 113 -16.97 -11.98 -1.81
CA MET A 113 -16.52 -12.01 -3.21
C MET A 113 -15.88 -13.36 -3.52
N THR A 114 -16.02 -13.78 -4.77
CA THR A 114 -15.22 -14.88 -5.32
C THR A 114 -13.79 -14.40 -5.63
N ARG A 115 -12.85 -15.34 -5.75
CA ARG A 115 -11.47 -15.05 -6.18
C ARG A 115 -11.44 -14.30 -7.53
N GLY A 116 -12.31 -14.68 -8.49
CA GLY A 116 -12.40 -14.05 -9.81
C GLY A 116 -12.86 -12.58 -9.73
N GLU A 117 -13.88 -12.30 -8.93
CA GLU A 117 -14.37 -10.93 -8.70
C GLU A 117 -13.32 -10.06 -8.02
N ALA A 118 -12.61 -10.60 -7.03
CA ALA A 118 -11.56 -9.87 -6.34
C ALA A 118 -10.39 -9.54 -7.27
N LYS A 119 -9.90 -10.51 -8.07
CA LYS A 119 -8.86 -10.27 -9.06
C LYS A 119 -9.29 -9.20 -10.07
N LYS A 120 -10.51 -9.29 -10.60
CA LYS A 120 -11.05 -8.28 -11.54
C LYS A 120 -11.07 -6.90 -10.91
N ARG A 121 -11.58 -6.77 -9.68
CA ARG A 121 -11.62 -5.49 -8.94
C ARG A 121 -10.23 -4.93 -8.69
N ALA A 122 -9.28 -5.76 -8.28
CA ALA A 122 -7.89 -5.33 -8.07
C ALA A 122 -7.30 -4.71 -9.35
N VAL A 123 -7.47 -5.37 -10.51
CA VAL A 123 -7.03 -4.89 -11.82
C VAL A 123 -7.70 -3.55 -12.17
N GLU A 124 -9.03 -3.47 -12.07
CA GLU A 124 -9.79 -2.25 -12.39
C GLU A 124 -9.34 -1.06 -11.53
N MET A 125 -9.08 -1.30 -10.25
CA MET A 125 -8.68 -0.22 -9.34
C MET A 125 -7.22 0.22 -9.53
N VAL A 126 -6.32 -0.70 -9.85
CA VAL A 126 -4.97 -0.34 -10.28
C VAL A 126 -5.00 0.48 -11.57
N GLN A 127 -5.79 0.08 -12.56
CA GLN A 127 -5.96 0.85 -13.80
C GLN A 127 -6.53 2.24 -13.54
N ARG A 128 -7.51 2.36 -12.62
CA ARG A 128 -8.06 3.66 -12.23
C ARG A 128 -7.00 4.55 -11.58
N ALA A 129 -6.23 4.03 -10.64
CA ALA A 129 -5.13 4.77 -10.00
C ALA A 129 -4.07 5.20 -11.04
N ARG A 130 -3.73 4.32 -11.99
CA ARG A 130 -2.84 4.63 -13.11
C ARG A 130 -3.36 5.75 -14.03
N GLY A 131 -4.66 5.96 -14.08
CA GLY A 131 -5.25 7.10 -14.79
C GLY A 131 -4.93 8.45 -14.14
N TYR A 132 -4.50 8.47 -12.88
CA TYR A 132 -4.16 9.68 -12.12
C TYR A 132 -2.66 9.86 -11.92
N VAL A 133 -1.94 8.76 -11.61
CA VAL A 133 -0.51 8.81 -11.23
C VAL A 133 0.28 7.70 -11.91
N ASP A 134 1.58 7.94 -12.10
CA ASP A 134 2.49 6.94 -12.65
C ASP A 134 2.99 5.94 -11.60
N ASP A 135 3.05 6.30 -10.34
CA ASP A 135 3.48 5.45 -9.24
C ASP A 135 2.26 4.88 -8.52
N VAL A 136 1.97 3.62 -8.75
CA VAL A 136 0.87 2.89 -8.10
C VAL A 136 1.44 1.68 -7.37
N GLU A 137 1.14 1.59 -6.08
CA GLU A 137 1.41 0.44 -5.24
C GLU A 137 0.15 -0.40 -5.03
N PHE A 138 0.30 -1.71 -5.07
CA PHE A 138 -0.78 -2.65 -4.74
C PHE A 138 -0.36 -3.62 -3.64
N SER A 139 -1.20 -3.74 -2.61
CA SER A 139 -1.05 -4.75 -1.56
C SER A 139 -2.10 -5.85 -1.67
N PRO A 140 -1.74 -7.11 -1.94
CA PRO A 140 -2.61 -8.25 -1.70
C PRO A 140 -2.73 -8.48 -0.19
N MET A 141 -3.68 -7.81 0.47
CA MET A 141 -3.85 -7.89 1.92
C MET A 141 -4.00 -9.35 2.37
N ASP A 142 -3.37 -9.69 3.49
CA ASP A 142 -3.35 -11.04 4.05
C ASP A 142 -2.62 -12.07 3.15
N ALA A 143 -1.56 -11.61 2.49
CA ALA A 143 -0.80 -12.43 1.54
C ALA A 143 -0.21 -13.69 2.17
N SER A 144 0.26 -13.62 3.43
CA SER A 144 0.85 -14.75 4.16
C SER A 144 -0.12 -15.91 4.39
N ARG A 145 -1.44 -15.65 4.37
CA ARG A 145 -2.50 -16.66 4.52
C ARG A 145 -3.27 -16.95 3.22
N SER A 146 -2.85 -16.36 2.12
CA SER A 146 -3.47 -16.58 0.81
C SER A 146 -3.00 -17.89 0.18
N ASP A 147 -3.86 -18.49 -0.65
CA ASP A 147 -3.43 -19.56 -1.53
C ASP A 147 -2.33 -19.06 -2.48
N PRO A 148 -1.15 -19.69 -2.51
CA PRO A 148 -0.02 -19.16 -3.28
C PRO A 148 -0.29 -19.06 -4.78
N ALA A 149 -0.98 -20.02 -5.38
CA ALA A 149 -1.27 -20.00 -6.81
C ALA A 149 -2.17 -18.82 -7.17
N TYR A 150 -3.23 -18.60 -6.37
CA TYR A 150 -4.13 -17.47 -6.56
C TYR A 150 -3.43 -16.12 -6.29
N LEU A 151 -2.57 -16.06 -5.27
CA LEU A 151 -1.78 -14.86 -4.98
C LEU A 151 -0.90 -14.48 -6.18
N TYR A 152 -0.22 -15.45 -6.79
CA TYR A 152 0.64 -15.20 -7.96
C TYR A 152 -0.18 -14.71 -9.16
N GLU A 153 -1.36 -15.29 -9.41
CA GLU A 153 -2.27 -14.80 -10.46
C GLU A 153 -2.71 -13.34 -10.24
N VAL A 154 -3.01 -12.96 -9.00
CA VAL A 154 -3.41 -11.57 -8.68
C VAL A 154 -2.23 -10.63 -8.88
N ILE A 155 -1.04 -10.97 -8.36
CA ILE A 155 0.17 -10.15 -8.51
C ILE A 155 0.51 -9.94 -9.99
N GLU A 156 0.53 -11.00 -10.78
CA GLU A 156 0.79 -10.89 -12.22
C GLU A 156 -0.22 -9.96 -12.92
N ALA A 157 -1.51 -10.11 -12.60
CA ALA A 157 -2.57 -9.31 -13.20
C ALA A 157 -2.49 -7.83 -12.84
N VAL A 158 -2.19 -7.49 -11.58
CA VAL A 158 -2.07 -6.08 -11.16
C VAL A 158 -0.79 -5.42 -11.67
N ILE A 159 0.31 -6.17 -11.81
CA ILE A 159 1.52 -5.68 -12.47
C ILE A 159 1.22 -5.40 -13.95
N ALA A 160 0.52 -6.29 -14.65
CA ALA A 160 0.10 -6.07 -16.02
C ALA A 160 -0.84 -4.86 -16.16
N ALA A 161 -1.67 -4.59 -15.14
CA ALA A 161 -2.55 -3.42 -15.07
C ALA A 161 -1.81 -2.10 -14.80
N GLY A 162 -0.53 -2.15 -14.37
CA GLY A 162 0.31 -0.97 -14.20
C GLY A 162 0.79 -0.70 -12.77
N ALA A 163 0.58 -1.62 -11.81
CA ALA A 163 1.19 -1.49 -10.50
C ALA A 163 2.73 -1.47 -10.64
N GLY A 164 3.35 -0.41 -10.12
CA GLY A 164 4.80 -0.21 -10.12
C GLY A 164 5.49 -0.89 -8.95
N THR A 165 4.79 -0.99 -7.83
CA THR A 165 5.26 -1.61 -6.59
C THR A 165 4.23 -2.62 -6.11
N ILE A 166 4.70 -3.78 -5.64
CA ILE A 166 3.88 -4.78 -4.95
C ILE A 166 4.39 -4.90 -3.52
N ASN A 167 3.54 -4.58 -2.57
CA ASN A 167 3.81 -4.76 -1.16
C ASN A 167 3.18 -6.08 -0.68
N ILE A 168 3.97 -6.95 -0.07
CA ILE A 168 3.53 -8.26 0.42
C ILE A 168 3.39 -8.21 1.94
N PRO A 169 2.17 -7.99 2.47
CA PRO A 169 1.98 -7.85 3.91
C PRO A 169 1.80 -9.20 4.61
N ASP A 170 2.40 -9.32 5.79
CA ASP A 170 2.00 -10.30 6.80
C ASP A 170 1.01 -9.64 7.76
N THR A 171 -0.22 -9.42 7.28
CA THR A 171 -1.26 -8.59 7.91
C THR A 171 -1.60 -8.98 9.35
N VAL A 172 -1.50 -10.26 9.68
CA VAL A 172 -1.77 -10.75 11.04
C VAL A 172 -0.50 -11.02 11.85
N GLY A 173 0.67 -10.80 11.27
CA GLY A 173 1.96 -10.85 11.96
C GLY A 173 2.33 -12.23 12.52
N TYR A 174 2.00 -13.31 11.80
CA TYR A 174 2.20 -14.65 12.34
C TYR A 174 3.16 -15.51 11.51
N ALA A 175 3.57 -15.05 10.35
CA ALA A 175 4.48 -15.79 9.48
C ALA A 175 5.89 -15.87 10.11
N VAL A 176 6.46 -17.06 10.13
CA VAL A 176 7.86 -17.20 10.53
C VAL A 176 8.80 -16.84 9.37
N PRO A 177 10.03 -16.34 9.63
CA PRO A 177 10.91 -15.82 8.58
C PRO A 177 11.15 -16.78 7.41
N GLN A 178 11.24 -18.09 7.69
CA GLN A 178 11.48 -19.11 6.66
C GLN A 178 10.25 -19.27 5.73
N GLU A 179 9.04 -19.14 6.25
CA GLU A 179 7.80 -19.23 5.47
C GLU A 179 7.61 -17.99 4.62
N PHE A 180 7.81 -16.82 5.22
CA PHE A 180 7.76 -15.57 4.49
C PHE A 180 8.83 -15.52 3.38
N GLY A 181 10.06 -15.96 3.67
CA GLY A 181 11.11 -16.08 2.67
C GLY A 181 10.77 -17.03 1.53
N ARG A 182 10.05 -18.15 1.80
CA ARG A 182 9.55 -19.06 0.74
C ARG A 182 8.47 -18.38 -0.11
N LEU A 183 7.55 -17.63 0.53
CA LEU A 183 6.51 -16.86 -0.18
C LEU A 183 7.14 -15.87 -1.18
N ILE A 184 8.09 -15.05 -0.71
CA ILE A 184 8.79 -14.09 -1.56
C ILE A 184 9.55 -14.76 -2.70
N ARG A 185 10.24 -15.87 -2.42
CA ARG A 185 10.92 -16.65 -3.45
C ARG A 185 9.93 -17.17 -4.50
N GLY A 186 8.79 -17.73 -4.06
CA GLY A 186 7.75 -18.23 -4.94
C GLY A 186 7.20 -17.11 -5.85
N ILE A 187 6.94 -15.93 -5.33
CA ILE A 187 6.52 -14.77 -6.14
C ILE A 187 7.57 -14.45 -7.22
N ARG A 188 8.85 -14.41 -6.86
CA ARG A 188 9.93 -14.11 -7.82
C ARG A 188 10.10 -15.17 -8.89
N GLU A 189 9.86 -16.43 -8.58
CA GLU A 189 10.04 -17.56 -9.49
C GLU A 189 8.80 -17.81 -10.36
N GLN A 190 7.59 -17.60 -9.82
CA GLN A 190 6.33 -17.98 -10.44
C GLN A 190 5.58 -16.81 -11.11
N VAL A 191 5.93 -15.56 -10.79
CA VAL A 191 5.31 -14.37 -11.41
C VAL A 191 6.25 -13.80 -12.47
N PRO A 192 6.00 -14.04 -13.78
CA PRO A 192 6.97 -13.76 -14.85
C PRO A 192 7.35 -12.28 -14.98
N ASN A 193 6.45 -11.39 -14.61
CA ASN A 193 6.65 -9.94 -14.74
C ASN A 193 7.16 -9.27 -13.44
N SER A 194 7.38 -10.03 -12.36
CA SER A 194 7.85 -9.49 -11.07
C SER A 194 9.26 -8.88 -11.16
N ALA A 195 10.14 -9.45 -11.97
CA ALA A 195 11.52 -8.99 -12.13
C ALA A 195 11.66 -7.54 -12.69
N LYS A 196 10.59 -6.99 -13.25
CA LYS A 196 10.56 -5.64 -13.83
C LYS A 196 10.08 -4.57 -12.83
N ARG A 197 9.74 -4.94 -11.62
CA ARG A 197 9.08 -4.07 -10.63
C ARG A 197 9.83 -4.08 -9.29
N SER A 198 9.63 -3.01 -8.52
CA SER A 198 10.10 -2.93 -7.15
C SER A 198 9.22 -3.83 -6.28
N GLU A 199 9.83 -4.61 -5.41
CA GLU A 199 9.15 -5.37 -4.36
C GLU A 199 9.44 -4.67 -3.04
N GLU A 200 8.42 -4.24 -2.33
CA GLU A 200 8.51 -3.75 -0.95
C GLU A 200 8.04 -4.86 -0.02
N HIS A 201 8.83 -5.11 1.01
CA HIS A 201 8.53 -6.10 2.03
C HIS A 201 8.36 -5.37 3.34
N THR A 202 7.12 -5.19 3.77
CA THR A 202 6.82 -4.73 5.12
C THR A 202 6.44 -5.93 5.98
N SER A 203 7.17 -6.18 7.04
CA SER A 203 6.68 -6.95 8.16
C SER A 203 5.91 -5.99 9.06
N GLU A 204 4.61 -5.87 8.86
CA GLU A 204 3.76 -5.14 9.79
C GLU A 204 3.65 -5.98 11.08
N LEU A 205 4.43 -5.61 12.09
CA LEU A 205 4.20 -6.07 13.45
C LEU A 205 3.00 -5.31 14.02
N GLN A 206 1.80 -5.73 13.66
CA GLN A 206 0.63 -5.32 14.42
C GLN A 206 0.74 -6.01 15.78
N SER A 207 1.08 -5.24 16.81
CA SER A 207 1.01 -5.72 18.18
C SER A 207 -0.45 -6.02 18.50
N GLN A 208 -0.83 -7.30 18.43
CA GLN A 208 -2.07 -7.76 19.03
C GLN A 208 -1.94 -7.60 20.55
N ARG A 209 -2.72 -6.72 21.12
CA ARG A 209 -3.10 -6.72 22.51
C ARG A 209 -4.60 -6.94 22.64
#